data_47dc792204c628f919523907bb799bcf
#
_entry.id   47dc792204c628f919523907bb799bcf
#
_cell.length_a   1.000
_cell.length_b   1.000
_cell.length_c   1.000
_cell.angle_alpha   90.00
_cell.angle_beta   90.00
_cell.angle_gamma   90.00
#
_symmetry.space_group_name_H-M   'P 1'
#
loop_
_entity.id
_entity.type
_entity.pdbx_description
1 polymer ?
#
loop_
_entity_poly.entity_id
_entity_poly.type
_entity_poly.pdbx_seq_one_letter_code
_entity_poly.pdbx_strand_id
1 'polypeptide(L)'
;MVMLAGASGLRRSELFALRWSDINLKTLEVAVTRSCVRNRFGQPKTEASGRPVPLPESVRDALLEWRHQSVYAADGDFLFPSLRLEGKMPLSPDTVLKKFIRPALVRAGVKGKVIGWHSFRHSLATNLRSLGIDVKVAQELLRHANSRVTMDIYTRAVSEQ
;
A
#
# COMPACT_ATOMS: atom_id res chain seq x y z
N MET A 1 -0.10 6.09 6.33
CA MET A 1 -0.76 4.89 5.77
C MET A 1 -1.31 5.12 4.35
N VAL A 2 -2.25 6.05 4.13
CA VAL A 2 -2.84 6.30 2.79
C VAL A 2 -1.80 6.71 1.75
N MET A 3 -0.89 7.63 2.09
CA MET A 3 0.23 8.01 1.22
C MET A 3 1.08 6.81 0.81
N LEU A 4 1.47 5.96 1.77
CA LEU A 4 2.24 4.75 1.47
C LEU A 4 1.47 3.80 0.53
N ALA A 5 0.17 3.57 0.79
CA ALA A 5 -0.66 2.72 -0.07
C ALA A 5 -0.74 3.25 -1.51
N GLY A 6 -0.96 4.57 -1.67
CA GLY A 6 -1.07 5.24 -2.97
C GLY A 6 0.24 5.30 -3.75
N ALA A 7 1.37 5.51 -3.06
CA ALA A 7 2.67 5.64 -3.69
C ALA A 7 3.33 4.28 -4.02
N SER A 8 3.11 3.27 -3.19
CA SER A 8 3.76 1.96 -3.33
C SER A 8 2.95 0.93 -4.12
N GLY A 9 1.65 1.13 -4.23
CA GLY A 9 0.75 0.13 -4.82
C GLY A 9 0.76 -1.23 -4.11
N LEU A 10 1.20 -1.31 -2.86
CA LEU A 10 1.21 -2.53 -2.07
C LEU A 10 -0.19 -3.16 -1.98
N ARG A 11 -0.24 -4.50 -1.99
CA ARG A 11 -1.50 -5.19 -1.71
C ARG A 11 -1.89 -4.98 -0.24
N ARG A 12 -3.18 -4.97 0.04
CA ARG A 12 -3.72 -4.84 1.41
C ARG A 12 -3.00 -5.75 2.41
N SER A 13 -2.83 -7.02 2.06
CA SER A 13 -2.20 -8.02 2.92
C SER A 13 -0.71 -7.79 3.15
N GLU A 14 -0.02 -7.18 2.20
CA GLU A 14 1.38 -6.79 2.28
C GLU A 14 1.54 -5.52 3.16
N LEU A 15 0.77 -4.48 2.85
CA LEU A 15 0.81 -3.20 3.56
C LEU A 15 0.61 -3.35 5.06
N PHE A 16 -0.35 -4.17 5.49
CA PHE A 16 -0.65 -4.39 6.90
C PHE A 16 0.30 -5.38 7.58
N ALA A 17 1.08 -6.14 6.82
CA ALA A 17 2.11 -7.03 7.36
C ALA A 17 3.48 -6.36 7.53
N LEU A 18 3.65 -5.11 7.08
CA LEU A 18 4.92 -4.39 7.16
C LEU A 18 5.35 -4.17 8.61
N ARG A 19 6.66 -4.31 8.83
CA ARG A 19 7.35 -3.88 10.03
C ARG A 19 8.30 -2.72 9.72
N TRP A 20 8.79 -2.03 10.73
CA TRP A 20 9.77 -0.97 10.55
C TRP A 20 11.06 -1.48 9.90
N SER A 21 11.50 -2.70 10.21
CA SER A 21 12.65 -3.36 9.58
C SER A 21 12.49 -3.60 8.06
N ASP A 22 11.28 -3.57 7.52
CA ASP A 22 11.03 -3.73 6.09
C ASP A 22 11.24 -2.42 5.30
N ILE A 23 11.39 -1.28 6.00
CA ILE A 23 11.53 0.04 5.39
C ILE A 23 12.99 0.48 5.45
N ASN A 24 13.61 0.62 4.29
CA ASN A 24 14.91 1.27 4.19
C ASN A 24 14.72 2.76 3.86
N LEU A 25 14.82 3.61 4.87
CA LEU A 25 14.65 5.06 4.72
C LEU A 25 15.84 5.76 4.03
N LYS A 26 16.99 5.06 3.89
CA LYS A 26 18.17 5.59 3.17
C LYS A 26 18.05 5.34 1.67
N THR A 27 17.71 4.11 1.26
CA THR A 27 17.52 3.76 -0.16
C THR A 27 16.12 4.07 -0.66
N LEU A 28 15.19 4.45 0.22
CA LEU A 28 13.77 4.71 -0.08
C LEU A 28 13.09 3.48 -0.71
N GLU A 29 13.23 2.34 -0.04
CA GLU A 29 12.67 1.07 -0.51
C GLU A 29 11.91 0.34 0.59
N VAL A 30 10.89 -0.40 0.18
CA VAL A 30 10.15 -1.34 1.04
C VAL A 30 10.45 -2.76 0.59
N ALA A 31 10.96 -3.58 1.51
CA ALA A 31 11.07 -5.01 1.32
C ALA A 31 9.74 -5.69 1.68
N VAL A 32 9.15 -6.43 0.74
CA VAL A 32 7.90 -7.16 0.97
C VAL A 32 8.21 -8.61 1.30
N THR A 33 8.41 -8.89 2.57
CA THR A 33 8.84 -10.20 3.06
C THR A 33 7.69 -11.09 3.52
N ARG A 34 6.51 -10.52 3.76
CA ARG A 34 5.35 -11.25 4.29
C ARG A 34 4.03 -10.65 3.86
N SER A 35 2.97 -11.40 4.07
CA SER A 35 1.57 -10.95 3.94
C SER A 35 0.76 -11.36 5.16
N CYS A 36 -0.31 -10.62 5.46
CA CYS A 36 -1.24 -10.93 6.55
C CYS A 36 -2.68 -10.98 6.02
N VAL A 37 -3.33 -12.13 6.15
CA VAL A 37 -4.72 -12.35 5.76
C VAL A 37 -5.46 -12.99 6.93
N ARG A 38 -6.51 -12.32 7.43
CA ARG A 38 -7.30 -12.80 8.58
C ARG A 38 -6.41 -13.20 9.78
N ASN A 39 -5.46 -12.34 10.12
CA ASN A 39 -4.47 -12.55 11.19
C ASN A 39 -3.53 -13.75 11.00
N ARG A 40 -3.46 -14.31 9.80
CA ARG A 40 -2.49 -15.36 9.45
C ARG A 40 -1.41 -14.76 8.58
N PHE A 41 -0.15 -14.96 8.99
CA PHE A 41 1.01 -14.51 8.22
C PHE A 41 1.44 -15.61 7.26
N GLY A 42 1.89 -15.19 6.09
CA GLY A 42 2.41 -16.07 5.04
C GLY A 42 3.43 -15.37 4.18
N GLN A 43 4.09 -16.14 3.33
CA GLN A 43 4.99 -15.64 2.30
C GLN A 43 4.21 -14.83 1.24
N PRO A 44 4.84 -13.88 0.52
CA PRO A 44 4.26 -13.27 -0.66
C PRO A 44 3.87 -14.35 -1.67
N LYS A 45 2.71 -14.18 -2.32
CA LYS A 45 2.13 -15.22 -3.21
C LYS A 45 2.95 -15.54 -4.45
N THR A 46 3.84 -14.64 -4.88
CA THR A 46 4.65 -14.78 -6.10
C THR A 46 6.03 -14.19 -5.86
N GLU A 47 7.03 -14.70 -6.58
CA GLU A 47 8.39 -14.17 -6.57
C GLU A 47 8.43 -12.66 -6.90
N ALA A 48 7.65 -12.24 -7.89
CA ALA A 48 7.49 -10.82 -8.24
C ALA A 48 6.99 -9.97 -7.07
N SER A 49 6.22 -10.55 -6.15
CA SER A 49 5.73 -9.85 -4.96
C SER A 49 6.81 -9.60 -3.90
N GLY A 50 7.93 -10.34 -3.93
CA GLY A 50 9.08 -10.16 -3.04
C GLY A 50 10.05 -9.07 -3.48
N ARG A 51 9.90 -8.49 -4.66
CA ARG A 51 10.77 -7.41 -5.13
C ARG A 51 10.61 -6.14 -4.27
N PRO A 52 11.71 -5.41 -3.98
CA PRO A 52 11.62 -4.13 -3.28
C PRO A 52 10.73 -3.13 -4.03
N VAL A 53 10.07 -2.29 -3.29
CA VAL A 53 9.19 -1.24 -3.81
C VAL A 53 9.83 0.10 -3.53
N PRO A 54 10.14 0.91 -4.56
CA PRO A 54 10.66 2.25 -4.35
C PRO A 54 9.61 3.18 -3.72
N LEU A 55 10.06 4.09 -2.88
CA LEU A 55 9.24 5.10 -2.23
C LEU A 55 9.69 6.50 -2.65
N PRO A 56 8.77 7.44 -2.86
CA PRO A 56 9.12 8.84 -3.01
C PRO A 56 9.52 9.47 -1.66
N GLU A 57 10.32 10.53 -1.70
CA GLU A 57 10.78 11.24 -0.50
C GLU A 57 9.66 11.74 0.41
N SER A 58 8.55 12.20 -0.19
CA SER A 58 7.36 12.63 0.57
C SER A 58 6.78 11.54 1.47
N VAL A 59 6.93 10.27 1.09
CA VAL A 59 6.52 9.13 1.92
C VAL A 59 7.52 8.90 3.04
N ARG A 60 8.83 9.09 2.79
CA ARG A 60 9.87 9.02 3.82
C ARG A 60 9.55 9.96 4.98
N ASP A 61 9.31 11.22 4.67
CA ASP A 61 9.07 12.25 5.68
C ASP A 61 7.81 11.94 6.51
N ALA A 62 6.75 11.49 5.86
CA ALA A 62 5.53 11.04 6.53
C ALA A 62 5.75 9.77 7.39
N LEU A 63 6.68 8.88 7.01
CA LEU A 63 7.02 7.70 7.80
C LEU A 63 7.90 8.05 9.00
N LEU A 64 8.83 8.98 8.86
CA LEU A 64 9.64 9.50 9.97
C LEU A 64 8.75 10.15 11.03
N GLU A 65 7.83 11.02 10.61
CA GLU A 65 6.85 11.63 11.50
C GLU A 65 5.98 10.58 12.19
N TRP A 66 5.48 9.60 11.43
CA TRP A 66 4.70 8.50 11.99
C TRP A 66 5.50 7.67 13.00
N ARG A 67 6.79 7.40 12.72
CA ARG A 67 7.67 6.65 13.63
C ARG A 67 7.84 7.39 14.96
N HIS A 68 8.00 8.71 14.90
CA HIS A 68 8.14 9.55 16.08
C HIS A 68 6.88 9.56 16.96
N GLN A 69 5.70 9.50 16.34
CA GLN A 69 4.40 9.50 17.05
C GLN A 69 3.97 8.10 17.51
N SER A 70 4.54 7.05 16.95
CA SER A 70 4.13 5.68 17.23
C SER A 70 4.68 5.19 18.57
N VAL A 71 3.82 4.61 19.40
CA VAL A 71 4.21 3.94 20.66
C VAL A 71 5.04 2.67 20.37
N TYR A 72 4.82 2.04 19.22
CA TYR A 72 5.55 0.85 18.75
C TYR A 72 6.39 1.24 17.55
N ALA A 73 7.67 1.59 17.79
CA ALA A 73 8.58 2.15 16.80
C ALA A 73 9.88 1.39 16.64
N ALA A 74 10.05 0.26 17.34
CA ALA A 74 11.21 -0.61 17.17
C ALA A 74 11.18 -1.31 15.80
N ASP A 75 12.32 -1.71 15.29
CA ASP A 75 12.44 -2.32 13.96
C ASP A 75 11.59 -3.58 13.79
N GLY A 76 11.40 -4.35 14.86
CA GLY A 76 10.54 -5.54 14.89
C GLY A 76 9.05 -5.26 14.98
N ASP A 77 8.64 -4.02 15.30
CA ASP A 77 7.24 -3.66 15.44
C ASP A 77 6.53 -3.52 14.08
N PHE A 78 5.21 -3.74 14.07
CA PHE A 78 4.43 -3.47 12.88
C PHE A 78 4.41 -1.97 12.56
N LEU A 79 4.48 -1.64 11.28
CA LEU A 79 4.39 -0.27 10.80
C LEU A 79 3.06 0.39 11.19
N PHE A 80 2.00 -0.41 11.22
CA PHE A 80 0.65 0.00 11.63
C PHE A 80 0.11 -0.95 12.70
N PRO A 81 0.57 -0.79 13.96
CA PRO A 81 0.24 -1.71 15.04
C PRO A 81 -1.19 -1.52 15.56
N SER A 82 -1.79 -2.57 16.06
CA SER A 82 -3.03 -2.52 16.82
C SER A 82 -2.75 -2.17 18.28
N LEU A 83 -3.13 -0.98 18.72
CA LEU A 83 -2.99 -0.58 20.12
C LEU A 83 -3.82 -1.49 21.05
N ARG A 84 -5.00 -1.93 20.61
CA ARG A 84 -5.87 -2.85 21.37
C ARG A 84 -5.20 -4.19 21.64
N LEU A 85 -4.28 -4.62 20.78
CA LEU A 85 -3.52 -5.86 20.90
C LEU A 85 -2.06 -5.60 21.28
N GLU A 86 -1.78 -4.49 21.95
CA GLU A 86 -0.46 -4.14 22.48
C GLU A 86 0.65 -4.22 21.43
N GLY A 87 0.37 -3.84 20.19
CA GLY A 87 1.32 -3.92 19.09
C GLY A 87 1.61 -5.32 18.55
N LYS A 88 1.12 -6.38 19.20
CA LYS A 88 1.39 -7.79 18.82
C LYS A 88 0.83 -8.19 17.46
N MET A 89 -0.14 -7.43 16.96
CA MET A 89 -0.80 -7.65 15.67
C MET A 89 -0.97 -6.32 14.93
N PRO A 90 -1.03 -6.33 13.58
CA PRO A 90 -1.32 -5.12 12.83
C PRO A 90 -2.77 -4.67 13.00
N LEU A 91 -3.03 -3.41 12.67
CA LEU A 91 -4.38 -2.89 12.54
C LEU A 91 -5.20 -3.72 11.54
N SER A 92 -6.48 -3.90 11.83
CA SER A 92 -7.40 -4.51 10.88
C SER A 92 -7.65 -3.57 9.69
N PRO A 93 -7.38 -4.01 8.44
CA PRO A 93 -7.62 -3.20 7.24
C PRO A 93 -9.07 -2.72 7.11
N ASP A 94 -10.02 -3.58 7.47
CA ASP A 94 -11.45 -3.27 7.37
C ASP A 94 -11.88 -2.25 8.43
N THR A 95 -11.29 -2.33 9.63
CA THR A 95 -11.50 -1.33 10.69
C THR A 95 -10.98 0.04 10.25
N VAL A 96 -9.80 0.10 9.65
CA VAL A 96 -9.23 1.36 9.15
C VAL A 96 -10.10 1.98 8.06
N LEU A 97 -10.54 1.18 7.09
CA LEU A 97 -11.47 1.66 6.06
C LEU A 97 -12.77 2.20 6.67
N LYS A 98 -13.39 1.43 7.55
CA LYS A 98 -14.70 1.77 8.11
C LYS A 98 -14.66 2.97 9.05
N LYS A 99 -13.65 3.02 9.94
CA LYS A 99 -13.60 4.03 11.01
C LYS A 99 -12.87 5.31 10.64
N PHE A 100 -11.94 5.26 9.70
CA PHE A 100 -11.07 6.40 9.39
C PHE A 100 -11.19 6.87 7.95
N ILE A 101 -11.02 5.98 6.96
CA ILE A 101 -10.93 6.38 5.55
C ILE A 101 -12.30 6.81 5.03
N ARG A 102 -13.33 5.98 5.17
CA ARG A 102 -14.68 6.33 4.69
C ARG A 102 -15.24 7.61 5.29
N PRO A 103 -15.18 7.84 6.61
CA PRO A 103 -15.60 9.12 7.17
C PRO A 103 -14.78 10.31 6.67
N ALA A 104 -13.46 10.13 6.45
CA ALA A 104 -12.61 11.18 5.88
C ALA A 104 -13.01 11.53 4.44
N LEU A 105 -13.33 10.54 3.61
CA LEU A 105 -13.83 10.75 2.25
C LEU A 105 -15.15 11.51 2.22
N VAL A 106 -16.07 11.18 3.13
CA VAL A 106 -17.35 11.91 3.26
C VAL A 106 -17.09 13.37 3.61
N ARG A 107 -16.22 13.64 4.60
CA ARG A 107 -15.84 15.03 4.97
C ARG A 107 -15.16 15.78 3.84
N ALA A 108 -14.39 15.09 3.01
CA ALA A 108 -13.73 15.67 1.84
C ALA A 108 -14.66 15.83 0.63
N GLY A 109 -15.96 15.52 0.76
CA GLY A 109 -16.94 15.67 -0.33
C GLY A 109 -16.80 14.63 -1.45
N VAL A 110 -16.04 13.56 -1.25
CA VAL A 110 -15.88 12.47 -2.24
C VAL A 110 -17.14 11.62 -2.26
N LYS A 111 -17.97 11.78 -3.29
CA LYS A 111 -19.25 11.08 -3.45
C LYS A 111 -19.16 10.00 -4.54
N GLY A 112 -20.05 9.01 -4.46
CA GLY A 112 -20.36 8.07 -5.55
C GLY A 112 -19.35 6.95 -5.79
N LYS A 113 -18.23 6.89 -5.10
CA LYS A 113 -17.22 5.82 -5.27
C LYS A 113 -17.01 5.01 -4.00
N VAL A 114 -17.10 3.69 -4.12
CA VAL A 114 -16.71 2.78 -3.04
C VAL A 114 -15.20 2.62 -3.07
N ILE A 115 -14.50 3.36 -2.21
CA ILE A 115 -13.04 3.29 -2.10
C ILE A 115 -12.66 2.16 -1.13
N GLY A 116 -11.83 1.24 -1.63
CA GLY A 116 -11.22 0.16 -0.87
C GLY A 116 -9.68 0.20 -1.00
N TRP A 117 -9.01 -0.75 -0.36
CA TRP A 117 -7.53 -0.82 -0.43
C TRP A 117 -7.00 -1.04 -1.85
N HIS A 118 -7.74 -1.76 -2.68
CA HIS A 118 -7.38 -1.93 -4.10
C HIS A 118 -7.47 -0.64 -4.91
N SER A 119 -8.31 0.30 -4.50
CA SER A 119 -8.47 1.58 -5.19
C SER A 119 -7.16 2.38 -5.22
N PHE A 120 -6.35 2.34 -4.15
CA PHE A 120 -5.04 3.00 -4.12
C PHE A 120 -4.09 2.44 -5.17
N ARG A 121 -4.05 1.11 -5.30
CA ARG A 121 -3.22 0.43 -6.30
C ARG A 121 -3.73 0.69 -7.73
N HIS A 122 -5.05 0.72 -7.94
CA HIS A 122 -5.64 1.08 -9.22
C HIS A 122 -5.34 2.54 -9.59
N SER A 123 -5.44 3.46 -8.63
CA SER A 123 -5.10 4.87 -8.85
C SER A 123 -3.63 5.03 -9.25
N LEU A 124 -2.71 4.32 -8.60
CA LEU A 124 -1.30 4.34 -8.99
C LEU A 124 -1.13 3.86 -10.44
N ALA A 125 -1.75 2.73 -10.82
CA ALA A 125 -1.68 2.21 -12.19
C ALA A 125 -2.25 3.22 -13.21
N THR A 126 -3.37 3.87 -12.90
CA THR A 126 -3.98 4.89 -13.75
C THR A 126 -3.08 6.12 -13.88
N ASN A 127 -2.47 6.57 -12.78
CA ASN A 127 -1.54 7.70 -12.79
C ASN A 127 -0.28 7.40 -13.61
N LEU A 128 0.32 6.21 -13.44
CA LEU A 128 1.47 5.79 -14.24
C LEU A 128 1.14 5.82 -15.73
N ARG A 129 -0.06 5.40 -16.10
CA ARG A 129 -0.53 5.47 -17.48
C ARG A 129 -0.70 6.91 -17.96
N SER A 130 -1.36 7.78 -17.20
CA SER A 130 -1.56 9.18 -17.58
C SER A 130 -0.24 9.94 -17.79
N LEU A 131 0.84 9.46 -17.14
CA LEU A 131 2.20 9.94 -17.32
C LEU A 131 2.92 9.30 -18.53
N GLY A 132 2.24 8.47 -19.33
CA GLY A 132 2.82 7.81 -20.50
C GLY A 132 3.81 6.68 -20.18
N ILE A 133 3.80 6.17 -18.92
CA ILE A 133 4.69 5.07 -18.52
C ILE A 133 4.32 3.80 -19.26
N ASP A 134 5.32 3.13 -19.83
CA ASP A 134 5.15 1.86 -20.51
C ASP A 134 4.48 0.80 -19.63
N VAL A 135 3.62 -0.02 -20.26
CA VAL A 135 2.84 -1.06 -19.56
C VAL A 135 3.72 -2.06 -18.83
N LYS A 136 4.88 -2.42 -19.41
CA LYS A 136 5.84 -3.33 -18.78
C LYS A 136 6.45 -2.74 -17.53
N VAL A 137 6.87 -1.47 -17.62
CA VAL A 137 7.43 -0.74 -16.47
C VAL A 137 6.38 -0.60 -15.36
N ALA A 138 5.14 -0.24 -15.72
CA ALA A 138 4.04 -0.19 -14.76
C ALA A 138 3.72 -1.56 -14.14
N GLN A 139 3.80 -2.64 -14.91
CA GLN A 139 3.64 -4.00 -14.43
C GLN A 139 4.71 -4.36 -13.39
N GLU A 140 5.96 -4.00 -13.63
CA GLU A 140 7.07 -4.24 -12.72
C GLU A 140 6.92 -3.44 -11.42
N LEU A 141 6.64 -2.15 -11.52
CA LEU A 141 6.39 -1.27 -10.37
C LEU A 141 5.23 -1.78 -9.50
N LEU A 142 4.16 -2.23 -10.13
CA LEU A 142 3.00 -2.80 -9.44
C LEU A 142 3.22 -4.26 -9.02
N ARG A 143 4.32 -4.90 -9.45
CA ARG A 143 4.64 -6.30 -9.15
C ARG A 143 3.48 -7.24 -9.52
N HIS A 144 2.88 -7.01 -10.71
CA HIS A 144 1.88 -7.91 -11.27
C HIS A 144 2.54 -9.12 -11.90
N ALA A 145 2.16 -10.32 -11.47
CA ALA A 145 2.68 -11.58 -12.05
C ALA A 145 2.23 -11.77 -13.50
N ASN A 146 1.12 -11.10 -13.91
CA ASN A 146 0.55 -11.21 -15.25
C ASN A 146 0.28 -9.81 -15.81
N SER A 147 0.72 -9.57 -17.04
CA SER A 147 0.50 -8.32 -17.79
C SER A 147 -0.98 -8.03 -18.04
N ARG A 148 -1.82 -9.07 -18.15
CA ARG A 148 -3.26 -8.93 -18.38
C ARG A 148 -3.92 -8.02 -17.34
N VAL A 149 -3.58 -8.17 -16.06
CA VAL A 149 -4.13 -7.33 -14.98
C VAL A 149 -3.75 -5.85 -15.17
N THR A 150 -2.52 -5.58 -15.60
CA THR A 150 -2.07 -4.20 -15.90
C THR A 150 -2.79 -3.68 -17.15
N MET A 151 -2.89 -4.49 -18.20
CA MET A 151 -3.60 -4.14 -19.44
C MET A 151 -5.06 -3.82 -19.20
N ASP A 152 -5.79 -4.62 -18.40
CA ASP A 152 -7.19 -4.39 -18.07
C ASP A 152 -7.41 -3.02 -17.40
N ILE A 153 -6.50 -2.61 -16.50
CA ILE A 153 -6.55 -1.30 -15.87
C ILE A 153 -6.27 -0.20 -16.91
N TYR A 154 -5.29 -0.42 -17.78
CA TYR A 154 -4.92 0.52 -18.84
C TYR A 154 -6.03 0.68 -19.88
N THR A 155 -6.76 -0.36 -20.22
CA THR A 155 -7.88 -0.33 -21.18
C THR A 155 -9.09 0.40 -20.62
N ARG A 156 -9.51 0.10 -19.39
CA ARG A 156 -10.65 0.77 -18.74
C ARG A 156 -10.49 2.28 -18.63
N ALA A 157 -9.29 2.76 -18.35
CA ALA A 157 -9.03 4.20 -18.27
C ALA A 157 -9.11 4.91 -19.64
N VAL A 158 -9.14 4.19 -20.80
CA VAL A 158 -9.40 4.77 -22.15
C VAL A 158 -10.88 4.94 -22.39
N SER A 159 -11.71 4.02 -21.89
CA SER A 159 -13.17 4.04 -22.15
C SER A 159 -13.94 5.01 -21.24
N GLU A 160 -13.26 5.65 -20.27
CA GLU A 160 -13.86 6.64 -19.35
C GLU A 160 -13.47 8.10 -19.69
N GLN A 161 -12.76 8.32 -20.81
CA GLN A 161 -12.50 9.63 -21.44
C GLN A 161 -13.41 9.86 -22.63
#